data_cf6c2d3bf5e318a4ce371ec08bb4f0d4
#
_entry.id   cf6c2d3bf5e318a4ce371ec08bb4f0d4
#
_cell.length_a   1.000
_cell.length_b   1.000
_cell.length_c   1.000
_cell.angle_alpha   90.00
_cell.angle_beta   90.00
_cell.angle_gamma   90.00
#
_symmetry.space_group_name_H-M   'P 1'
#
loop_
_entity.id
_entity.type
_entity.pdbx_description
1 polymer ?
#
loop_
_entity_poly.entity_id
_entity_poly.type
_entity_poly.pdbx_seq_one_letter_code
_entity_poly.pdbx_strand_id
1 'polypeptide(L)'
;MSRIGRLPIAVPGGVDVAIDGQTVSVKGPKGELRHTVATPITVEHDEDGTLRVQRPNDERQNRALHGLSRTLIANMITGVTEGYTKTLEIVGVGYRVQARGSDLEFALGFSHPVPVKAPDGITFAVETPTRLRVSGIDKQLVGEVAAKIRKIRKPDPYKGKGVRYQGEVVKRKVGKTGK
;
A
#
# COMPACT_ATOMS: atom_id res chain seq x y z
N MET A 1 20.26 16.78 5.84
CA MET A 1 19.26 17.36 4.89
C MET A 1 18.39 16.25 4.34
N SER A 2 17.05 16.43 4.19
CA SER A 2 16.18 15.41 3.56
C SER A 2 16.35 15.49 2.03
N ARG A 3 17.01 14.52 1.42
CA ARG A 3 17.15 14.43 -0.05
C ARG A 3 15.79 14.29 -0.73
N ILE A 4 14.88 13.50 -0.12
CA ILE A 4 13.55 13.21 -0.67
C ILE A 4 12.63 14.43 -0.62
N GLY A 5 12.58 15.13 0.53
CA GLY A 5 11.66 16.27 0.71
C GLY A 5 11.88 17.43 -0.28
N ARG A 6 13.12 17.63 -0.74
CA ARG A 6 13.47 18.72 -1.67
C ARG A 6 13.17 18.41 -3.15
N LEU A 7 12.93 17.14 -3.49
CA LEU A 7 12.62 16.78 -4.87
C LEU A 7 11.24 17.30 -5.26
N PRO A 8 11.12 18.07 -6.35
CA PRO A 8 9.81 18.47 -6.86
C PRO A 8 8.99 17.23 -7.21
N ILE A 9 7.68 17.38 -7.19
CA ILE A 9 6.74 16.33 -7.56
C ILE A 9 6.13 16.73 -8.89
N ALA A 10 6.42 15.97 -9.93
CA ALA A 10 5.81 16.19 -11.23
C ALA A 10 4.32 15.80 -11.18
N VAL A 11 3.45 16.65 -11.71
CA VAL A 11 2.04 16.38 -11.90
C VAL A 11 1.84 15.95 -13.36
N PRO A 12 1.53 14.68 -13.62
CA PRO A 12 1.32 14.21 -14.99
C PRO A 12 0.02 14.79 -15.57
N GLY A 13 -0.04 14.88 -16.91
CA GLY A 13 -1.25 15.34 -17.60
C GLY A 13 -2.47 14.48 -17.25
N GLY A 14 -3.61 15.14 -17.00
CA GLY A 14 -4.85 14.48 -16.57
C GLY A 14 -4.97 14.26 -15.07
N VAL A 15 -4.08 14.86 -14.27
CA VAL A 15 -4.20 14.92 -12.80
C VAL A 15 -4.41 16.36 -12.38
N ASP A 16 -5.50 16.62 -11.65
CA ASP A 16 -5.79 17.91 -11.05
C ASP A 16 -5.39 17.88 -9.58
N VAL A 17 -4.66 18.90 -9.15
CA VAL A 17 -4.27 19.06 -7.74
C VAL A 17 -4.83 20.36 -7.21
N ALA A 18 -5.62 20.27 -6.15
CA ALA A 18 -6.13 21.43 -5.41
C ALA A 18 -5.50 21.47 -4.02
N ILE A 19 -5.03 22.65 -3.62
CA ILE A 19 -4.44 22.91 -2.30
C ILE A 19 -5.35 23.91 -1.58
N ASP A 20 -5.94 23.46 -0.47
CA ASP A 20 -6.77 24.28 0.40
C ASP A 20 -6.15 24.30 1.81
N GLY A 21 -5.39 25.33 2.09
CA GLY A 21 -4.59 25.44 3.31
C GLY A 21 -3.65 24.25 3.50
N GLN A 22 -3.94 23.41 4.48
CA GLN A 22 -3.17 22.19 4.79
C GLN A 22 -3.68 20.95 4.07
N THR A 23 -4.81 21.03 3.37
CA THR A 23 -5.41 19.88 2.68
C THR A 23 -5.05 19.88 1.21
N VAL A 24 -4.46 18.79 0.76
CA VAL A 24 -4.13 18.54 -0.64
C VAL A 24 -5.10 17.49 -1.18
N SER A 25 -5.84 17.85 -2.23
CA SER A 25 -6.72 16.95 -2.96
C SER A 25 -6.11 16.66 -4.32
N VAL A 26 -6.03 15.38 -4.67
CA VAL A 26 -5.47 14.93 -5.96
C VAL A 26 -6.53 14.11 -6.68
N LYS A 27 -6.96 14.58 -7.85
CA LYS A 27 -7.96 13.94 -8.69
C LYS A 27 -7.31 13.47 -9.99
N GLY A 28 -7.54 12.22 -10.36
CA GLY A 28 -6.99 11.61 -11.57
C GLY A 28 -7.95 10.61 -12.20
N PRO A 29 -7.51 9.88 -13.24
CA PRO A 29 -8.35 8.96 -14.00
C PRO A 29 -8.93 7.80 -13.17
N LYS A 30 -8.27 7.41 -12.07
CA LYS A 30 -8.74 6.30 -11.22
C LYS A 30 -9.53 6.73 -9.99
N GLY A 31 -9.63 8.02 -9.72
CA GLY A 31 -10.38 8.54 -8.57
C GLY A 31 -9.74 9.75 -7.95
N GLU A 32 -10.17 10.06 -6.73
CA GLU A 32 -9.72 11.21 -5.94
C GLU A 32 -9.21 10.74 -4.59
N LEU A 33 -8.09 11.33 -4.16
CA LEU A 33 -7.52 11.15 -2.83
C LEU A 33 -7.33 12.51 -2.16
N ARG A 34 -7.50 12.54 -0.84
CA ARG A 34 -7.29 13.74 -0.02
C ARG A 34 -6.36 13.43 1.14
N HIS A 35 -5.49 14.37 1.44
CA HIS A 35 -4.56 14.26 2.58
C HIS A 35 -4.36 15.60 3.23
N THR A 36 -4.40 15.62 4.57
CA THR A 36 -4.07 16.82 5.36
C THR A 36 -2.61 16.75 5.77
N VAL A 37 -1.83 17.67 5.26
CA VAL A 37 -0.39 17.81 5.55
C VAL A 37 -0.21 18.33 6.97
N ALA A 38 0.71 17.73 7.71
CA ALA A 38 0.97 18.12 9.09
C ALA A 38 1.64 19.51 9.17
N THR A 39 1.11 20.38 10.01
CA THR A 39 1.74 21.67 10.33
C THR A 39 3.12 21.45 10.99
N PRO A 40 4.16 22.20 10.65
CA PRO A 40 4.17 23.47 9.89
C PRO A 40 4.62 23.31 8.41
N ILE A 41 4.42 22.16 7.80
CA ILE A 41 4.79 21.90 6.40
C ILE A 41 3.78 22.55 5.47
N THR A 42 4.24 23.22 4.41
CA THR A 42 3.41 23.83 3.36
C THR A 42 3.67 23.17 2.01
N VAL A 43 2.68 23.24 1.14
CA VAL A 43 2.74 22.72 -0.23
C VAL A 43 2.37 23.85 -1.18
N GLU A 44 3.17 24.04 -2.19
CA GLU A 44 2.97 25.10 -3.17
C GLU A 44 3.03 24.53 -4.59
N HIS A 45 2.25 25.14 -5.49
CA HIS A 45 2.38 24.94 -6.92
C HIS A 45 3.54 25.81 -7.44
N ASP A 46 4.46 25.19 -8.14
CA ASP A 46 5.52 25.89 -8.86
C ASP A 46 5.01 26.34 -10.26
N GLU A 47 5.60 27.38 -10.84
CA GLU A 47 5.25 27.88 -12.18
C GLU A 47 5.40 26.80 -13.27
N ASP A 48 6.30 25.85 -13.06
CA ASP A 48 6.55 24.72 -13.97
C ASP A 48 5.47 23.60 -13.89
N GLY A 49 4.36 23.81 -13.13
CA GLY A 49 3.33 22.80 -12.93
C GLY A 49 3.76 21.64 -12.03
N THR A 50 4.84 21.79 -11.28
CA THR A 50 5.28 20.84 -10.27
C THR A 50 4.81 21.27 -8.87
N LEU A 51 4.75 20.32 -7.93
CA LEU A 51 4.48 20.61 -6.54
C LEU A 51 5.78 20.64 -5.75
N ARG A 52 5.92 21.64 -4.91
CA ARG A 52 7.03 21.74 -3.99
C ARG A 52 6.53 21.73 -2.55
N VAL A 53 7.15 20.93 -1.72
CA VAL A 53 6.87 20.87 -0.29
C VAL A 53 7.92 21.69 0.44
N GLN A 54 7.49 22.56 1.37
CA GLN A 54 8.38 23.45 2.10
C GLN A 54 8.30 23.18 3.60
N ARG A 55 9.37 23.50 4.30
CA ARG A 55 9.47 23.46 5.77
C ARG A 55 10.04 24.76 6.29
N PRO A 56 9.62 25.24 7.50
CA PRO A 56 10.04 26.53 8.02
C PRO A 56 11.50 26.55 8.52
N ASN A 57 11.99 25.42 9.03
CA ASN A 57 13.34 25.31 9.59
C ASN A 57 13.91 23.88 9.48
N ASP A 58 15.16 23.70 9.96
CA ASP A 58 15.90 22.44 9.91
C ASP A 58 15.78 21.60 11.21
N GLU A 59 14.77 21.85 12.04
CA GLU A 59 14.49 21.02 13.19
C GLU A 59 14.23 19.57 12.81
N ARG A 60 14.59 18.65 13.70
CA ARG A 60 14.48 17.21 13.46
C ARG A 60 13.07 16.80 13.05
N GLN A 61 12.06 17.33 13.73
CA GLN A 61 10.67 17.02 13.45
C GLN A 61 10.24 17.52 12.07
N ASN A 62 10.58 18.77 11.72
CA ASN A 62 10.21 19.38 10.44
C ASN A 62 10.92 18.68 9.26
N ARG A 63 12.15 18.22 9.45
CA ARG A 63 12.85 17.39 8.44
C ARG A 63 12.16 16.05 8.22
N ALA A 64 11.65 15.41 9.26
CA ALA A 64 10.93 14.15 9.16
C ALA A 64 9.58 14.33 8.45
N LEU A 65 8.79 15.33 8.88
CA LEU A 65 7.49 15.67 8.27
C LEU A 65 7.62 16.10 6.81
N HIS A 66 8.65 16.86 6.46
CA HIS A 66 8.92 17.29 5.09
C HIS A 66 9.07 16.11 4.12
N GLY A 67 9.91 15.12 4.46
CA GLY A 67 10.09 13.94 3.63
C GLY A 67 8.85 13.04 3.59
N LEU A 68 8.14 12.93 4.72
CA LEU A 68 6.89 12.17 4.81
C LEU A 68 5.81 12.78 3.92
N SER A 69 5.52 14.08 4.08
CA SER A 69 4.48 14.79 3.31
C SER A 69 4.75 14.71 1.81
N ARG A 70 5.99 14.98 1.40
CA ARG A 70 6.39 14.84 -0.01
C ARG A 70 6.10 13.43 -0.56
N THR A 71 6.43 12.41 0.19
CA THR A 71 6.24 11.02 -0.23
C THR A 71 4.75 10.65 -0.29
N LEU A 72 3.94 11.12 0.67
CA LEU A 72 2.50 10.88 0.67
C LEU A 72 1.82 11.52 -0.55
N ILE A 73 2.14 12.77 -0.86
CA ILE A 73 1.59 13.47 -2.03
C ILE A 73 2.01 12.78 -3.33
N ALA A 74 3.29 12.41 -3.47
CA ALA A 74 3.76 11.66 -4.63
C ALA A 74 3.06 10.30 -4.77
N ASN A 75 2.79 9.61 -3.64
CA ASN A 75 2.03 8.37 -3.66
C ASN A 75 0.57 8.60 -4.08
N MET A 76 -0.06 9.72 -3.70
CA MET A 76 -1.42 10.05 -4.15
C MET A 76 -1.48 10.23 -5.66
N ILE A 77 -0.54 11.00 -6.23
CA ILE A 77 -0.46 11.22 -7.68
C ILE A 77 -0.29 9.90 -8.43
N THR A 78 0.66 9.06 -8.02
CA THR A 78 0.84 7.73 -8.61
C THR A 78 -0.40 6.85 -8.42
N GLY A 79 -1.05 6.96 -7.26
CA GLY A 79 -2.25 6.19 -6.94
C GLY A 79 -3.43 6.49 -7.85
N VAL A 80 -3.71 7.77 -8.12
CA VAL A 80 -4.82 8.18 -8.98
C VAL A 80 -4.53 8.00 -10.48
N THR A 81 -3.26 7.85 -10.88
CA THR A 81 -2.84 7.56 -12.26
C THR A 81 -2.73 6.07 -12.54
N GLU A 82 -1.78 5.42 -11.90
CA GLU A 82 -1.43 4.01 -12.14
C GLU A 82 -2.17 3.06 -11.19
N GLY A 83 -2.37 3.51 -9.96
CA GLY A 83 -2.85 2.69 -8.86
C GLY A 83 -1.75 1.85 -8.24
N TYR A 84 -2.11 1.14 -7.18
CA TYR A 84 -1.20 0.24 -6.47
C TYR A 84 -1.74 -1.18 -6.45
N THR A 85 -0.83 -2.13 -6.56
CA THR A 85 -1.16 -3.55 -6.52
C THR A 85 -0.16 -4.31 -5.66
N LYS A 86 -0.66 -5.20 -4.81
CA LYS A 86 0.12 -6.16 -4.03
C LYS A 86 -0.38 -7.57 -4.34
N THR A 87 0.53 -8.42 -4.79
CA THR A 87 0.22 -9.82 -5.04
C THR A 87 0.64 -10.68 -3.85
N LEU A 88 -0.24 -11.57 -3.42
CA LEU A 88 -0.05 -12.52 -2.34
C LEU A 88 -0.09 -13.93 -2.91
N GLU A 89 0.76 -14.80 -2.38
CA GLU A 89 0.83 -16.22 -2.69
C GLU A 89 0.43 -17.05 -1.46
N ILE A 90 -0.35 -18.07 -1.70
CA ILE A 90 -0.82 -19.00 -0.68
C ILE A 90 -0.10 -20.32 -0.88
N VAL A 91 0.70 -20.72 0.10
CA VAL A 91 1.53 -21.92 0.06
C VAL A 91 1.05 -22.91 1.10
N GLY A 92 0.75 -24.12 0.67
CA GLY A 92 0.33 -25.22 1.55
C GLY A 92 -0.65 -26.16 0.86
N VAL A 93 -0.56 -27.45 1.19
CA VAL A 93 -1.48 -28.47 0.64
C VAL A 93 -2.89 -28.19 1.16
N GLY A 94 -3.85 -28.04 0.25
CA GLY A 94 -5.25 -27.74 0.57
C GLY A 94 -5.53 -26.27 0.93
N TYR A 95 -4.50 -25.40 0.97
CA TYR A 95 -4.70 -23.96 1.21
C TYR A 95 -5.19 -23.30 -0.08
N ARG A 96 -6.26 -22.51 0.04
CA ARG A 96 -6.86 -21.82 -1.10
C ARG A 96 -7.58 -20.54 -0.69
N VAL A 97 -7.77 -19.65 -1.66
CA VAL A 97 -8.64 -18.49 -1.59
C VAL A 97 -9.71 -18.57 -2.67
N GLN A 98 -10.90 -18.10 -2.37
CA GLN A 98 -12.02 -17.99 -3.30
C GLN A 98 -12.63 -16.61 -3.20
N ALA A 99 -13.08 -16.06 -4.32
CA ALA A 99 -13.87 -14.83 -4.35
C ALA A 99 -15.31 -15.13 -3.94
N ARG A 100 -15.88 -14.27 -3.11
CA ARG A 100 -17.28 -14.27 -2.69
C ARG A 100 -17.89 -12.89 -2.98
N GLY A 101 -18.28 -12.67 -4.22
CA GLY A 101 -18.64 -11.33 -4.70
C GLY A 101 -17.41 -10.41 -4.66
N SER A 102 -17.48 -9.30 -3.94
CA SER A 102 -16.35 -8.39 -3.71
C SER A 102 -15.37 -8.89 -2.63
N ASP A 103 -15.81 -9.83 -1.79
CA ASP A 103 -15.08 -10.31 -0.64
C ASP A 103 -14.27 -11.57 -0.94
N LEU A 104 -13.46 -12.00 0.01
CA LEU A 104 -12.65 -13.21 -0.09
C LEU A 104 -13.01 -14.20 1.02
N GLU A 105 -12.88 -15.48 0.71
CA GLU A 105 -12.94 -16.56 1.67
C GLU A 105 -11.67 -17.39 1.59
N PHE A 106 -11.00 -17.55 2.73
CA PHE A 106 -9.74 -18.28 2.83
C PHE A 106 -9.95 -19.63 3.53
N ALA A 107 -9.46 -20.71 2.92
CA ALA A 107 -9.28 -22.01 3.55
C ALA A 107 -7.78 -22.22 3.78
N LEU A 108 -7.30 -21.99 5.00
CA LEU A 108 -5.88 -21.99 5.36
C LEU A 108 -5.57 -23.05 6.45
N GLY A 109 -6.34 -24.14 6.51
CA GLY A 109 -6.15 -25.23 7.49
C GLY A 109 -6.63 -24.87 8.90
N PHE A 110 -7.57 -23.96 9.01
CA PHE A 110 -8.39 -23.75 10.20
C PHE A 110 -9.63 -24.66 10.14
N SER A 111 -10.31 -24.82 11.26
CA SER A 111 -11.57 -25.59 11.34
C SER A 111 -12.74 -24.94 10.58
N HIS A 112 -12.62 -23.64 10.28
CA HIS A 112 -13.61 -22.85 9.54
C HIS A 112 -12.92 -21.98 8.47
N PRO A 113 -13.61 -21.62 7.39
CA PRO A 113 -13.11 -20.65 6.43
C PRO A 113 -13.04 -19.25 7.08
N VAL A 114 -12.08 -18.44 6.66
CA VAL A 114 -11.88 -17.08 7.16
C VAL A 114 -12.36 -16.09 6.10
N PRO A 115 -13.47 -15.37 6.34
CA PRO A 115 -13.93 -14.33 5.42
C PRO A 115 -13.11 -13.04 5.61
N VAL A 116 -12.84 -12.36 4.50
CA VAL A 116 -12.20 -11.04 4.46
C VAL A 116 -13.03 -10.13 3.59
N LYS A 117 -13.61 -9.10 4.19
CA LYS A 117 -14.40 -8.09 3.47
C LYS A 117 -13.49 -7.12 2.72
N ALA A 118 -13.91 -6.71 1.54
CA ALA A 118 -13.26 -5.65 0.80
C ALA A 118 -13.62 -4.29 1.43
N PRO A 119 -12.66 -3.51 1.94
CA PRO A 119 -12.94 -2.14 2.32
C PRO A 119 -13.11 -1.27 1.06
N ASP A 120 -13.78 -0.13 1.22
CA ASP A 120 -13.98 0.84 0.14
C ASP A 120 -12.64 1.24 -0.50
N GLY A 121 -12.60 1.31 -1.82
CA GLY A 121 -11.39 1.64 -2.58
C GLY A 121 -10.40 0.47 -2.78
N ILE A 122 -10.73 -0.74 -2.33
CA ILE A 122 -9.93 -1.96 -2.57
C ILE A 122 -10.68 -2.93 -3.49
N THR A 123 -9.95 -3.45 -4.45
CA THR A 123 -10.43 -4.51 -5.35
C THR A 123 -9.57 -5.76 -5.18
N PHE A 124 -10.23 -6.89 -5.00
CA PHE A 124 -9.58 -8.20 -4.98
C PHE A 124 -9.71 -8.90 -6.33
N ALA A 125 -8.62 -9.49 -6.80
CA ALA A 125 -8.63 -10.35 -7.98
C ALA A 125 -7.97 -11.69 -7.64
N VAL A 126 -8.74 -12.76 -7.66
CA VAL A 126 -8.22 -14.13 -7.48
C VAL A 126 -7.81 -14.66 -8.84
N GLU A 127 -6.51 -14.71 -9.11
CA GLU A 127 -5.96 -15.21 -10.37
C GLU A 127 -5.98 -16.74 -10.41
N THR A 128 -5.59 -17.33 -9.30
CA THR A 128 -5.65 -18.79 -9.05
C THR A 128 -6.05 -19.02 -7.60
N PRO A 129 -6.48 -20.23 -7.21
CA PRO A 129 -6.79 -20.54 -5.83
C PRO A 129 -5.64 -20.29 -4.85
N THR A 130 -4.41 -20.14 -5.36
CA THR A 130 -3.19 -19.90 -4.58
C THR A 130 -2.57 -18.54 -4.83
N ARG A 131 -3.18 -17.68 -5.65
CA ARG A 131 -2.65 -16.36 -5.99
C ARG A 131 -3.74 -15.30 -6.00
N LEU A 132 -3.53 -14.29 -5.18
CA LEU A 132 -4.44 -13.18 -4.97
C LEU A 132 -3.74 -11.85 -5.25
N ARG A 133 -4.43 -10.96 -5.95
CA ARG A 133 -4.02 -9.58 -6.15
C ARG A 133 -4.94 -8.64 -5.37
N VAL A 134 -4.33 -7.71 -4.63
CA VAL A 134 -5.00 -6.62 -3.89
C VAL A 134 -4.65 -5.32 -4.60
N SER A 135 -5.64 -4.61 -5.11
CA SER A 135 -5.46 -3.38 -5.88
C SER A 135 -6.27 -2.23 -5.30
N GLY A 136 -5.78 -0.99 -5.46
CA GLY A 136 -6.46 0.21 -5.03
C GLY A 136 -5.68 1.47 -5.40
N ILE A 137 -6.29 2.63 -5.19
CA ILE A 137 -5.66 3.93 -5.43
C ILE A 137 -4.80 4.39 -4.24
N ASP A 138 -5.17 4.00 -3.02
CA ASP A 138 -4.43 4.37 -1.81
C ASP A 138 -3.38 3.31 -1.46
N LYS A 139 -2.10 3.70 -1.55
CA LYS A 139 -0.95 2.85 -1.22
C LYS A 139 -0.98 2.32 0.22
N GLN A 140 -1.41 3.17 1.17
CA GLN A 140 -1.45 2.79 2.58
C GLN A 140 -2.52 1.73 2.79
N LEU A 141 -3.72 1.95 2.27
CA LEU A 141 -4.84 1.02 2.39
C LEU A 141 -4.54 -0.33 1.72
N VAL A 142 -3.98 -0.31 0.49
CA VAL A 142 -3.54 -1.54 -0.20
C VAL A 142 -2.50 -2.30 0.63
N GLY A 143 -1.53 -1.58 1.20
CA GLY A 143 -0.49 -2.17 2.05
C GLY A 143 -1.05 -2.76 3.34
N GLU A 144 -1.97 -2.06 4.00
CA GLU A 144 -2.60 -2.50 5.24
C GLU A 144 -3.46 -3.75 5.03
N VAL A 145 -4.31 -3.75 3.99
CA VAL A 145 -5.17 -4.89 3.66
C VAL A 145 -4.33 -6.11 3.31
N ALA A 146 -3.31 -5.95 2.47
CA ALA A 146 -2.39 -7.04 2.14
C ALA A 146 -1.66 -7.59 3.38
N ALA A 147 -1.25 -6.71 4.31
CA ALA A 147 -0.63 -7.12 5.56
C ALA A 147 -1.61 -7.84 6.50
N LYS A 148 -2.88 -7.39 6.57
CA LYS A 148 -3.94 -8.08 7.33
C LYS A 148 -4.18 -9.48 6.78
N ILE A 149 -4.28 -9.65 5.47
CA ILE A 149 -4.43 -10.96 4.82
C ILE A 149 -3.23 -11.86 5.13
N ARG A 150 -2.01 -11.34 4.99
CA ARG A 150 -0.80 -12.11 5.33
C ARG A 150 -0.75 -12.54 6.81
N LYS A 151 -1.29 -11.71 7.72
CA LYS A 151 -1.37 -12.03 9.16
C LYS A 151 -2.33 -13.16 9.50
N ILE A 152 -3.32 -13.49 8.67
CA ILE A 152 -4.25 -14.60 8.90
C ILE A 152 -3.48 -15.90 9.12
N ARG A 153 -2.49 -16.17 8.24
CA ARG A 153 -1.57 -17.29 8.42
C ARG A 153 -0.19 -16.92 7.89
N LYS A 154 0.69 -16.46 8.77
CA LYS A 154 2.08 -16.13 8.42
C LYS A 154 2.82 -17.37 7.93
N PRO A 155 3.80 -17.22 7.02
CA PRO A 155 4.60 -18.35 6.57
C PRO A 155 5.31 -19.05 7.73
N ASP A 156 5.15 -20.36 7.79
CA ASP A 156 5.85 -21.20 8.76
C ASP A 156 7.35 -21.26 8.44
N PRO A 157 8.23 -21.10 9.42
CA PRO A 157 9.67 -21.10 9.19
C PRO A 157 10.25 -22.46 8.81
N TYR A 158 9.54 -23.57 8.99
CA TYR A 158 10.04 -24.91 8.67
C TYR A 158 9.66 -25.36 7.27
N LYS A 159 8.35 -25.33 6.93
CA LYS A 159 7.82 -25.78 5.64
C LYS A 159 7.46 -24.63 4.71
N GLY A 160 7.40 -23.39 5.22
CA GLY A 160 7.02 -22.19 4.47
C GLY A 160 5.55 -22.13 4.11
N LYS A 161 4.68 -22.90 4.77
CA LYS A 161 3.23 -22.89 4.55
C LYS A 161 2.61 -21.62 5.13
N GLY A 162 1.72 -20.97 4.40
CA GLY A 162 1.05 -19.74 4.82
C GLY A 162 0.86 -18.78 3.66
N VAL A 163 0.45 -17.56 3.99
CA VAL A 163 0.28 -16.46 3.04
C VAL A 163 1.53 -15.58 3.06
N ARG A 164 2.13 -15.35 1.89
CA ARG A 164 3.32 -14.52 1.71
C ARG A 164 3.12 -13.51 0.58
N TYR A 165 3.92 -12.47 0.54
CA TYR A 165 3.99 -11.60 -0.63
C TYR A 165 4.65 -12.33 -1.80
N GLN A 166 4.29 -11.98 -3.01
CA GLN A 166 4.99 -12.46 -4.19
C GLN A 166 6.47 -12.05 -4.12
N GLY A 167 7.37 -13.02 -4.31
CA GLY A 167 8.81 -12.80 -4.21
C GLY A 167 9.35 -12.72 -2.77
N GLU A 168 8.53 -12.89 -1.74
CA GLU A 168 8.99 -12.92 -0.35
C GLU A 168 9.84 -14.17 -0.08
N VAL A 169 11.09 -13.96 0.32
CA VAL A 169 11.98 -15.05 0.74
C VAL A 169 11.74 -15.36 2.21
N VAL A 170 11.18 -16.53 2.47
CA VAL A 170 10.97 -17.04 3.84
C VAL A 170 12.24 -17.74 4.31
N LYS A 171 12.92 -17.15 5.32
CA LYS A 171 14.07 -17.80 5.97
C LYS A 171 13.62 -19.08 6.66
N ARG A 172 14.08 -20.23 6.16
CA ARG A 172 13.74 -21.53 6.72
C ARG A 172 14.71 -21.93 7.83
N LYS A 173 14.16 -22.56 8.86
CA LYS A 173 14.93 -23.21 9.93
C LYS A 173 15.04 -24.71 9.64
N VAL A 174 16.16 -25.28 10.03
CA VAL A 174 16.33 -26.74 9.99
C VAL A 174 15.47 -27.36 11.09
N GLY A 175 14.62 -28.31 10.74
CA GLY A 175 13.86 -29.08 11.73
C GLY A 175 14.76 -29.99 12.55
N LYS A 176 14.21 -30.59 13.62
CA LYS A 176 14.91 -31.65 14.34
C LYS A 176 15.22 -32.80 13.36
N THR A 177 16.49 -33.06 13.14
CA THR A 177 16.93 -34.29 12.48
C THR A 177 16.58 -35.44 13.41
N GLY A 178 15.56 -36.22 13.06
CA GLY A 178 15.33 -37.48 13.73
C GLY A 178 16.58 -38.35 13.55
N LYS A 179 17.09 -38.86 14.65
CA LYS A 179 17.96 -40.02 14.59
C LYS A 179 17.17 -41.22 14.14
#